data_772f7461aba7b6c0bce8ffed6d0bacb7
#
_entry.id   772f7461aba7b6c0bce8ffed6d0bacb7
#
_cell.length_a   1.000
_cell.length_b   1.000
_cell.length_c   1.000
_cell.angle_alpha   90.00
_cell.angle_beta   90.00
_cell.angle_gamma   90.00
#
_symmetry.space_group_name_H-M   'P 1'
#
loop_
_entity.id
_entity.type
_entity.pdbx_description
1 polymer ?
#
loop_
_entity_poly.entity_id
_entity_poly.type
_entity_poly.pdbx_seq_one_letter_code
_entity_poly.pdbx_strand_id
1 'polypeptide(L)'
;MKSLLPLLILIISFDVSSAYRPTVEHWSQGYGGAFTLDEMFPVFISNESYVSSSNPGPFQQPLVIKGLQVEKVIDGDTVYGLLGDKTYKIRLAEIDAPERDQPFGRQSKVFLRNLLVDGEFDAHISSEDQYGRYIAKLYSNGIDINRKMVSEGMAWVYDYYVIDKTLYLNQEDAQKLKKGIWSKRYPAPPWEWRKARRR
;
A
#
# COMPACT_ATOMS: atom_id res chain seq x y z
N MET A 1 36.48 18.97 -48.07
CA MET A 1 37.17 18.24 -47.00
C MET A 1 36.33 18.44 -45.74
N LYS A 2 35.52 17.41 -45.37
CA LYS A 2 34.66 17.41 -44.16
C LYS A 2 35.30 16.46 -43.15
N SER A 3 35.80 16.98 -42.03
CA SER A 3 36.40 16.22 -40.98
C SER A 3 35.30 15.62 -40.09
N LEU A 4 35.24 14.29 -39.98
CA LEU A 4 34.42 13.55 -39.03
C LEU A 4 35.16 13.53 -37.69
N LEU A 5 34.54 14.11 -36.64
CA LEU A 5 34.92 13.84 -35.25
C LEU A 5 34.31 12.52 -34.81
N PRO A 6 35.05 11.63 -34.15
CA PRO A 6 34.48 10.42 -33.57
C PRO A 6 33.75 10.73 -32.27
N LEU A 7 32.53 10.21 -32.17
CA LEU A 7 31.68 10.23 -30.98
C LEU A 7 32.32 9.35 -29.93
N LEU A 8 32.83 9.93 -28.83
CA LEU A 8 33.38 9.21 -27.70
C LEU A 8 32.18 8.75 -26.82
N ILE A 9 31.86 7.48 -26.91
CA ILE A 9 30.87 6.84 -25.99
C ILE A 9 31.56 6.63 -24.65
N LEU A 10 31.22 7.47 -23.67
CA LEU A 10 31.64 7.29 -22.27
C LEU A 10 30.78 6.19 -21.63
N ILE A 11 31.33 4.99 -21.53
CA ILE A 11 30.71 3.91 -20.74
C ILE A 11 31.04 4.21 -19.28
N ILE A 12 30.07 4.76 -18.53
CA ILE A 12 30.18 4.89 -17.07
C ILE A 12 29.77 3.54 -16.46
N SER A 13 30.76 2.75 -16.09
CA SER A 13 30.56 1.59 -15.23
C SER A 13 30.26 2.09 -13.80
N PHE A 14 29.04 1.89 -13.33
CA PHE A 14 28.71 2.13 -11.92
C PHE A 14 29.30 0.99 -11.08
N ASP A 15 30.33 1.32 -10.30
CA ASP A 15 30.86 0.45 -9.26
C ASP A 15 29.92 0.56 -8.02
N VAL A 16 29.20 -0.53 -7.72
CA VAL A 16 28.23 -0.63 -6.63
C VAL A 16 28.90 -0.82 -5.26
N SER A 17 30.23 -0.67 -5.16
CA SER A 17 30.99 -0.95 -3.93
C SER A 17 31.15 0.23 -2.97
N SER A 18 30.65 1.42 -3.28
CA SER A 18 30.61 2.54 -2.32
C SER A 18 29.20 2.75 -1.79
N ALA A 19 28.82 1.97 -0.80
CA ALA A 19 27.60 2.20 -0.03
C ALA A 19 27.63 3.61 0.57
N TYR A 20 26.73 4.48 0.11
CA TYR A 20 26.43 5.75 0.75
C TYR A 20 25.99 5.46 2.19
N ARG A 21 26.84 5.76 3.16
CA ARG A 21 26.49 5.80 4.57
C ARG A 21 26.08 7.22 4.92
N PRO A 22 24.78 7.50 5.13
CA PRO A 22 24.38 8.80 5.67
C PRO A 22 24.91 8.93 7.08
N THR A 23 25.69 9.97 7.36
CA THR A 23 26.14 10.31 8.72
C THR A 23 24.94 10.84 9.52
N VAL A 24 24.72 10.25 10.70
CA VAL A 24 23.58 10.49 11.60
C VAL A 24 23.79 11.78 12.41
N GLU A 25 24.14 12.90 11.81
CA GLU A 25 24.33 14.17 12.54
C GLU A 25 23.10 15.11 12.55
N HIS A 26 21.99 14.72 11.92
CA HIS A 26 20.83 15.63 11.76
C HIS A 26 19.58 15.28 12.59
N TRP A 27 19.62 14.28 13.50
CA TRP A 27 18.44 13.83 14.25
C TRP A 27 18.54 13.97 15.77
N SER A 28 19.54 14.70 16.30
CA SER A 28 19.76 14.81 17.75
C SER A 28 19.04 15.97 18.45
N GLN A 29 18.01 16.55 17.87
CA GLN A 29 17.18 17.54 18.58
C GLN A 29 15.73 17.05 18.67
N GLY A 30 15.41 16.26 19.71
CA GLY A 30 14.01 16.08 20.08
C GLY A 30 13.61 14.86 20.90
N TYR A 31 14.38 13.76 20.94
CA TYR A 31 14.03 12.63 21.81
C TYR A 31 15.28 12.05 22.47
N GLY A 32 15.35 12.17 23.78
CA GLY A 32 16.45 11.64 24.61
C GLY A 32 16.36 10.11 24.72
N GLY A 33 17.10 9.41 23.88
CA GLY A 33 17.33 7.98 23.92
C GLY A 33 18.26 7.61 22.77
N ALA A 34 19.52 7.26 23.09
CA ALA A 34 20.47 6.78 22.09
C ALA A 34 20.11 5.34 21.75
N PHE A 35 19.53 5.11 20.57
CA PHE A 35 19.39 3.78 19.99
C PHE A 35 20.55 3.54 19.03
N THR A 36 21.15 2.32 19.09
CA THR A 36 22.20 1.93 18.18
C THR A 36 21.59 1.44 16.85
N LEU A 37 22.34 1.61 15.73
CA LEU A 37 21.88 1.18 14.40
C LEU A 37 21.51 -0.31 14.33
N ASP A 38 22.09 -1.15 15.19
CA ASP A 38 21.82 -2.59 15.27
C ASP A 38 20.43 -2.91 15.86
N GLU A 39 19.83 -1.97 16.61
CA GLU A 39 18.47 -2.13 17.15
C GLU A 39 17.39 -1.73 16.14
N MET A 40 17.73 -0.96 15.09
CA MET A 40 16.78 -0.52 14.07
C MET A 40 16.66 -1.46 12.87
N PHE A 41 17.66 -2.30 12.62
CA PHE A 41 17.68 -3.24 11.50
C PHE A 41 18.28 -4.58 11.93
N PRO A 42 17.46 -5.56 12.30
CA PRO A 42 17.97 -6.92 12.51
C PRO A 42 18.48 -7.47 11.17
N VAL A 43 19.80 -7.62 11.08
CA VAL A 43 20.45 -8.26 9.93
C VAL A 43 20.04 -9.72 9.91
N PHE A 44 19.36 -10.14 8.85
CA PHE A 44 19.17 -11.56 8.57
C PHE A 44 20.51 -12.19 8.20
N ILE A 45 21.19 -12.77 9.19
CA ILE A 45 22.30 -13.69 8.96
C ILE A 45 21.70 -15.08 8.83
N SER A 46 21.75 -15.62 7.63
CA SER A 46 21.50 -17.03 7.38
C SER A 46 22.59 -17.86 8.07
N ASN A 47 22.26 -18.49 9.20
CA ASN A 47 23.01 -19.65 9.69
C ASN A 47 22.03 -20.72 10.18
N GLU A 48 22.13 -21.87 9.53
CA GLU A 48 21.44 -23.09 9.91
C GLU A 48 21.79 -23.50 11.33
N SER A 49 20.84 -24.17 11.98
CA SER A 49 20.89 -24.83 13.27
C SER A 49 20.51 -23.98 14.51
N TYR A 50 19.20 -23.76 14.68
CA TYR A 50 18.63 -23.68 16.03
C TYR A 50 17.30 -24.45 16.09
N VAL A 51 17.39 -25.72 16.46
CA VAL A 51 16.23 -26.51 16.89
C VAL A 51 15.98 -26.18 18.35
N SER A 52 15.05 -25.32 18.65
CA SER A 52 14.47 -25.17 19.98
C SER A 52 12.95 -25.20 19.86
N SER A 53 12.39 -26.25 20.43
CA SER A 53 10.96 -26.50 20.55
C SER A 53 10.30 -25.49 21.48
N SER A 54 9.73 -24.45 20.91
CA SER A 54 8.61 -23.70 21.48
C SER A 54 7.85 -23.10 20.29
N ASN A 55 6.67 -23.65 20.06
CA ASN A 55 5.78 -23.34 18.95
C ASN A 55 5.49 -21.82 18.88
N PRO A 56 6.14 -21.01 18.05
CA PRO A 56 5.56 -19.76 17.64
C PRO A 56 4.44 -20.16 16.68
N GLY A 57 3.22 -19.72 16.96
CA GLY A 57 2.10 -19.90 16.05
C GLY A 57 2.51 -19.52 14.62
N PRO A 58 1.95 -20.16 13.60
CA PRO A 58 2.42 -20.03 12.25
C PRO A 58 2.39 -18.56 11.84
N PHE A 59 3.54 -17.95 11.58
CA PHE A 59 3.64 -16.81 10.70
C PHE A 59 3.20 -17.32 9.32
N GLN A 60 1.90 -17.32 9.09
CA GLN A 60 1.38 -17.64 7.78
C GLN A 60 1.84 -16.55 6.85
N GLN A 61 2.70 -16.92 5.90
CA GLN A 61 3.01 -16.09 4.75
C GLN A 61 1.68 -15.61 4.16
N PRO A 62 1.54 -14.33 3.79
CA PRO A 62 0.30 -13.86 3.20
C PRO A 62 -0.04 -14.75 1.99
N LEU A 63 -1.27 -15.24 1.94
CA LEU A 63 -1.75 -16.03 0.81
C LEU A 63 -1.79 -15.11 -0.42
N VAL A 64 -0.98 -15.41 -1.42
CA VAL A 64 -0.97 -14.65 -2.68
C VAL A 64 -1.81 -15.38 -3.72
N ILE A 65 -2.87 -14.73 -4.20
CA ILE A 65 -3.66 -15.21 -5.33
C ILE A 65 -3.36 -14.30 -6.51
N LYS A 66 -2.84 -14.89 -7.60
CA LYS A 66 -2.45 -14.17 -8.80
C LYS A 66 -3.49 -14.33 -9.91
N GLY A 67 -3.59 -13.31 -10.76
CA GLY A 67 -4.38 -13.39 -11.99
C GLY A 67 -5.90 -13.40 -11.75
N LEU A 68 -6.37 -12.77 -10.67
CA LEU A 68 -7.80 -12.60 -10.43
C LEU A 68 -8.40 -11.67 -11.50
N GLN A 69 -9.44 -12.14 -12.19
CA GLN A 69 -10.20 -11.30 -13.12
C GLN A 69 -11.18 -10.42 -12.35
N VAL A 70 -11.27 -9.14 -12.70
CA VAL A 70 -12.24 -8.23 -12.08
C VAL A 70 -13.66 -8.61 -12.47
N GLU A 71 -14.42 -9.13 -11.53
CA GLU A 71 -15.85 -9.43 -11.73
C GLU A 71 -16.69 -8.16 -11.50
N LYS A 72 -16.46 -7.47 -10.37
CA LYS A 72 -17.26 -6.30 -9.98
C LYS A 72 -16.57 -5.46 -8.94
N VAL A 73 -16.51 -4.14 -9.14
CA VAL A 73 -16.16 -3.17 -8.10
C VAL A 73 -17.43 -2.71 -7.38
N ILE A 74 -17.46 -2.90 -6.06
CA ILE A 74 -18.64 -2.60 -5.21
C ILE A 74 -18.65 -1.14 -4.80
N ASP A 75 -17.53 -0.68 -4.23
CA ASP A 75 -17.29 0.68 -3.76
C ASP A 75 -15.80 1.04 -3.92
N GLY A 76 -15.29 2.02 -3.16
CA GLY A 76 -13.91 2.48 -3.29
C GLY A 76 -12.86 1.58 -2.64
N ASP A 77 -13.26 0.53 -1.93
CA ASP A 77 -12.34 -0.38 -1.26
C ASP A 77 -12.80 -1.85 -1.24
N THR A 78 -13.84 -2.19 -2.01
CA THR A 78 -14.36 -3.55 -2.11
C THR A 78 -14.52 -3.96 -3.57
N VAL A 79 -13.89 -5.08 -3.94
CA VAL A 79 -13.94 -5.67 -5.29
C VAL A 79 -14.22 -7.17 -5.23
N TYR A 80 -14.89 -7.70 -6.24
CA TYR A 80 -15.01 -9.12 -6.47
C TYR A 80 -14.03 -9.52 -7.58
N GLY A 81 -13.19 -10.51 -7.28
CA GLY A 81 -12.26 -11.13 -8.22
C GLY A 81 -12.67 -12.57 -8.52
N LEU A 82 -12.53 -12.98 -9.75
CA LEU A 82 -12.83 -14.33 -10.23
C LEU A 82 -11.54 -15.06 -10.60
N LEU A 83 -11.38 -16.29 -10.14
CA LEU A 83 -10.31 -17.19 -10.58
C LEU A 83 -10.91 -18.57 -10.86
N GLY A 84 -10.94 -18.97 -12.13
CA GLY A 84 -11.74 -20.11 -12.57
C GLY A 84 -13.22 -19.86 -12.24
N ASP A 85 -13.87 -20.82 -11.58
CA ASP A 85 -15.28 -20.71 -11.16
C ASP A 85 -15.45 -20.12 -9.73
N LYS A 86 -14.35 -19.69 -9.09
CA LYS A 86 -14.39 -19.20 -7.71
C LYS A 86 -14.35 -17.68 -7.65
N THR A 87 -15.37 -17.08 -7.03
CA THR A 87 -15.43 -15.65 -6.73
C THR A 87 -14.81 -15.36 -5.35
N TYR A 88 -13.97 -14.35 -5.29
CA TYR A 88 -13.32 -13.81 -4.09
C TYR A 88 -13.85 -12.43 -3.81
N LYS A 89 -14.53 -12.27 -2.66
CA LYS A 89 -14.94 -10.95 -2.17
C LYS A 89 -13.79 -10.34 -1.38
N ILE A 90 -13.21 -9.25 -1.88
CA ILE A 90 -11.99 -8.67 -1.34
C ILE A 90 -12.24 -7.26 -0.84
N ARG A 91 -11.80 -6.99 0.39
CA ARG A 91 -11.71 -5.66 1.02
C ARG A 91 -10.25 -5.20 1.00
N LEU A 92 -10.00 -4.04 0.43
CA LEU A 92 -8.66 -3.47 0.42
C LEU A 92 -8.17 -3.21 1.86
N ALA A 93 -7.02 -3.77 2.20
CA ALA A 93 -6.41 -3.66 3.52
C ALA A 93 -5.95 -2.24 3.84
N GLU A 94 -5.94 -1.87 5.11
CA GLU A 94 -5.28 -0.68 5.66
C GLU A 94 -5.89 0.67 5.25
N ILE A 95 -6.90 0.68 4.36
CA ILE A 95 -7.57 1.88 3.88
C ILE A 95 -9.08 1.82 4.14
N ASP A 96 -9.74 2.99 4.12
CA ASP A 96 -11.20 3.09 4.23
C ASP A 96 -11.68 4.15 3.23
N ALA A 97 -12.47 3.73 2.25
CA ALA A 97 -12.97 4.60 1.21
C ALA A 97 -14.31 5.25 1.61
N PRO A 98 -14.64 6.44 1.07
CA PRO A 98 -15.94 7.04 1.30
C PRO A 98 -17.07 6.10 0.93
N GLU A 99 -18.09 6.05 1.79
CA GLU A 99 -19.31 5.27 1.58
C GLU A 99 -20.02 5.69 0.28
N ARG A 100 -20.83 4.81 -0.27
CA ARG A 100 -21.50 5.03 -1.57
C ARG A 100 -22.25 6.37 -1.65
N ASP A 101 -22.87 6.80 -0.55
CA ASP A 101 -23.68 8.01 -0.44
C ASP A 101 -22.95 9.15 0.31
N GLN A 102 -21.68 8.95 0.63
CA GLN A 102 -20.79 9.96 1.16
C GLN A 102 -20.19 10.79 0.00
N PRO A 103 -19.87 12.08 0.22
CA PRO A 103 -19.10 12.84 -0.74
C PRO A 103 -17.83 12.08 -1.16
N PHE A 104 -17.55 12.01 -2.46
CA PHE A 104 -16.50 11.22 -3.10
C PHE A 104 -16.68 9.69 -3.15
N GLY A 105 -17.73 9.10 -2.58
CA GLY A 105 -17.94 7.66 -2.64
C GLY A 105 -18.06 7.13 -4.07
N ARG A 106 -18.79 7.84 -4.94
CA ARG A 106 -18.90 7.47 -6.36
C ARG A 106 -17.57 7.64 -7.09
N GLN A 107 -16.84 8.73 -6.82
CA GLN A 107 -15.55 9.00 -7.45
C GLN A 107 -14.51 7.95 -7.04
N SER A 108 -14.45 7.60 -5.75
CA SER A 108 -13.57 6.56 -5.22
C SER A 108 -13.83 5.21 -5.90
N LYS A 109 -15.09 4.79 -6.01
CA LYS A 109 -15.47 3.58 -6.75
C LYS A 109 -15.02 3.61 -8.22
N VAL A 110 -15.26 4.73 -8.92
CA VAL A 110 -14.86 4.88 -10.33
C VAL A 110 -13.35 4.84 -10.45
N PHE A 111 -12.63 5.46 -9.52
CA PHE A 111 -11.17 5.47 -9.51
C PHE A 111 -10.60 4.06 -9.31
N LEU A 112 -11.10 3.29 -8.33
CA LEU A 112 -10.70 1.89 -8.15
C LEU A 112 -10.96 1.07 -9.42
N ARG A 113 -12.14 1.23 -10.04
CA ARG A 113 -12.45 0.54 -11.29
C ARG A 113 -11.47 0.89 -12.41
N ASN A 114 -11.05 2.15 -12.51
CA ASN A 114 -10.09 2.58 -13.53
C ASN A 114 -8.68 2.06 -13.27
N LEU A 115 -8.27 1.89 -12.00
CA LEU A 115 -7.00 1.25 -11.65
C LEU A 115 -6.96 -0.24 -12.03
N LEU A 116 -8.13 -0.86 -12.13
CA LEU A 116 -8.30 -2.28 -12.46
C LEU A 116 -8.84 -2.46 -13.89
N VAL A 117 -8.66 -1.46 -14.78
CA VAL A 117 -9.27 -1.45 -16.13
C VAL A 117 -8.78 -2.58 -17.01
N ASP A 118 -7.55 -3.06 -16.83
CA ASP A 118 -6.98 -4.17 -17.60
C ASP A 118 -7.59 -5.53 -17.22
N GLY A 119 -8.49 -5.53 -16.24
CA GLY A 119 -9.31 -6.67 -15.88
C GLY A 119 -8.62 -7.71 -15.00
N GLU A 120 -7.32 -7.59 -14.71
CA GLU A 120 -6.56 -8.56 -13.92
C GLU A 120 -5.79 -7.90 -12.77
N PHE A 121 -5.73 -8.61 -11.64
CA PHE A 121 -4.97 -8.16 -10.47
C PHE A 121 -4.51 -9.34 -9.60
N ASP A 122 -3.46 -9.11 -8.81
CA ASP A 122 -2.98 -10.00 -7.77
C ASP A 122 -3.49 -9.54 -6.41
N ALA A 123 -3.85 -10.48 -5.52
CA ALA A 123 -4.28 -10.21 -4.16
C ALA A 123 -3.34 -10.85 -3.14
N HIS A 124 -2.71 -10.04 -2.29
CA HIS A 124 -1.92 -10.46 -1.14
C HIS A 124 -2.83 -10.45 0.09
N ILE A 125 -3.41 -11.60 0.41
CA ILE A 125 -4.42 -11.77 1.46
C ILE A 125 -3.73 -11.90 2.81
N SER A 126 -4.10 -11.06 3.76
CA SER A 126 -3.59 -11.09 5.14
C SER A 126 -4.53 -11.83 6.11
N SER A 127 -5.85 -11.76 5.86
CA SER A 127 -6.87 -12.37 6.72
C SER A 127 -8.23 -12.45 6.02
N GLU A 128 -9.20 -13.04 6.70
CA GLU A 128 -10.61 -12.99 6.34
C GLU A 128 -11.39 -12.35 7.48
N ASP A 129 -12.36 -11.50 7.18
CA ASP A 129 -13.19 -10.85 8.19
C ASP A 129 -14.46 -11.65 8.51
N GLN A 130 -15.18 -11.22 9.55
CA GLN A 130 -16.43 -11.88 10.00
C GLN A 130 -17.57 -11.88 8.97
N TYR A 131 -17.42 -11.15 7.85
CA TYR A 131 -18.38 -11.06 6.74
C TYR A 131 -17.96 -11.89 5.53
N GLY A 132 -16.92 -12.74 5.66
CA GLY A 132 -16.40 -13.57 4.59
C GLY A 132 -15.69 -12.77 3.49
N ARG A 133 -15.12 -11.59 3.82
CA ARG A 133 -14.29 -10.82 2.89
C ARG A 133 -12.82 -11.10 3.17
N TYR A 134 -12.08 -11.37 2.11
CA TYR A 134 -10.62 -11.42 2.19
C TYR A 134 -10.05 -10.01 2.31
N ILE A 135 -9.25 -9.79 3.35
CA ILE A 135 -8.54 -8.52 3.55
C ILE A 135 -7.20 -8.60 2.82
N ALA A 136 -6.98 -7.73 1.83
CA ALA A 136 -5.82 -7.87 0.95
C ALA A 136 -5.22 -6.54 0.50
N LYS A 137 -3.91 -6.56 0.18
CA LYS A 137 -3.28 -5.59 -0.70
C LYS A 137 -3.42 -6.07 -2.14
N LEU A 138 -3.83 -5.18 -3.03
CA LEU A 138 -4.02 -5.48 -4.45
C LEU A 138 -2.91 -4.88 -5.29
N TYR A 139 -2.48 -5.64 -6.29
CA TYR A 139 -1.49 -5.21 -7.27
C TYR A 139 -2.02 -5.43 -8.67
N SER A 140 -1.92 -4.43 -9.54
CA SER A 140 -2.21 -4.54 -10.96
C SER A 140 -1.14 -3.79 -11.74
N ASN A 141 -0.53 -4.43 -12.75
CA ASN A 141 0.58 -3.88 -13.55
C ASN A 141 1.73 -3.31 -12.70
N GLY A 142 2.07 -3.97 -11.59
CA GLY A 142 3.12 -3.53 -10.67
C GLY A 142 2.75 -2.33 -9.78
N ILE A 143 1.51 -1.86 -9.84
CA ILE A 143 1.01 -0.75 -9.02
C ILE A 143 0.36 -1.32 -7.75
N ASP A 144 0.76 -0.81 -6.57
CA ASP A 144 0.05 -1.00 -5.31
C ASP A 144 -1.24 -0.17 -5.34
N ILE A 145 -2.37 -0.84 -5.51
CA ILE A 145 -3.69 -0.22 -5.66
C ILE A 145 -4.13 0.46 -4.36
N ASN A 146 -3.88 -0.15 -3.21
CA ASN A 146 -4.25 0.40 -1.90
C ASN A 146 -3.53 1.75 -1.67
N ARG A 147 -2.23 1.78 -1.91
CA ARG A 147 -1.41 2.99 -1.83
C ARG A 147 -1.86 4.05 -2.84
N LYS A 148 -2.20 3.64 -4.07
CA LYS A 148 -2.64 4.56 -5.11
C LYS A 148 -3.98 5.22 -4.75
N MET A 149 -4.90 4.49 -4.12
CA MET A 149 -6.16 5.04 -3.60
C MET A 149 -5.91 6.15 -2.57
N VAL A 150 -4.96 5.95 -1.66
CA VAL A 150 -4.59 6.96 -0.64
C VAL A 150 -3.90 8.16 -1.28
N SER A 151 -2.90 7.94 -2.15
CA SER A 151 -2.10 9.02 -2.74
C SER A 151 -2.89 9.95 -3.67
N GLU A 152 -4.01 9.48 -4.22
CA GLU A 152 -4.93 10.29 -5.03
C GLU A 152 -6.12 10.83 -4.22
N GLY A 153 -6.11 10.63 -2.90
CA GLY A 153 -7.17 11.11 -2.02
C GLY A 153 -8.51 10.45 -2.30
N MET A 154 -8.52 9.18 -2.70
CA MET A 154 -9.75 8.41 -2.94
C MET A 154 -10.09 7.49 -1.77
N ALA A 155 -9.18 7.33 -0.81
CA ALA A 155 -9.40 6.63 0.45
C ALA A 155 -8.59 7.29 1.57
N TRP A 156 -9.02 7.05 2.81
CA TRP A 156 -8.30 7.37 4.04
C TRP A 156 -7.40 6.21 4.42
N VAL A 157 -6.28 6.48 5.09
CA VAL A 157 -5.58 5.47 5.88
C VAL A 157 -6.48 5.08 7.04
N TYR A 158 -6.69 3.77 7.26
CA TYR A 158 -7.57 3.29 8.31
C TYR A 158 -6.79 2.98 9.59
N ASP A 159 -6.75 3.94 10.51
CA ASP A 159 -5.91 3.93 11.72
C ASP A 159 -6.00 2.63 12.54
N TYR A 160 -7.19 2.01 12.60
CA TYR A 160 -7.41 0.79 13.38
C TYR A 160 -6.70 -0.46 12.82
N TYR A 161 -6.36 -0.46 11.52
CA TYR A 161 -5.85 -1.65 10.83
C TYR A 161 -4.58 -1.40 10.03
N VAL A 162 -4.06 -0.17 10.00
CA VAL A 162 -2.85 0.16 9.24
C VAL A 162 -1.60 -0.48 9.87
N ILE A 163 -0.89 -1.26 9.08
CA ILE A 163 0.41 -1.86 9.41
C ILE A 163 1.51 -1.04 8.73
N ASP A 164 1.36 -0.76 7.44
CA ASP A 164 2.31 0.05 6.67
C ASP A 164 2.13 1.54 6.96
N LYS A 165 2.89 2.04 7.93
CA LYS A 165 2.84 3.44 8.35
C LYS A 165 3.28 4.44 7.26
N THR A 166 3.94 3.98 6.18
CA THR A 166 4.32 4.87 5.08
C THR A 166 3.09 5.36 4.28
N LEU A 167 1.93 4.72 4.42
CA LEU A 167 0.67 5.21 3.85
C LEU A 167 0.27 6.59 4.37
N TYR A 168 0.66 6.95 5.61
CA TYR A 168 0.42 8.30 6.13
C TYR A 168 1.15 9.38 5.34
N LEU A 169 2.36 9.11 4.86
CA LEU A 169 3.09 10.06 4.00
C LEU A 169 2.34 10.31 2.71
N ASN A 170 1.78 9.25 2.10
CA ASN A 170 0.95 9.37 0.90
C ASN A 170 -0.33 10.18 1.16
N GLN A 171 -0.96 9.97 2.33
CA GLN A 171 -2.14 10.74 2.74
C GLN A 171 -1.80 12.22 2.97
N GLU A 172 -0.70 12.52 3.67
CA GLU A 172 -0.24 13.89 3.91
C GLU A 172 0.02 14.64 2.60
N ASP A 173 0.66 13.98 1.64
CA ASP A 173 0.92 14.58 0.33
C ASP A 173 -0.38 14.82 -0.44
N ALA A 174 -1.32 13.88 -0.39
CA ALA A 174 -2.65 14.08 -0.97
C ALA A 174 -3.40 15.26 -0.31
N GLN A 175 -3.26 15.42 1.01
CA GLN A 175 -3.83 16.55 1.78
C GLN A 175 -3.20 17.89 1.37
N LYS A 176 -1.86 17.97 1.33
CA LYS A 176 -1.13 19.18 0.91
C LYS A 176 -1.52 19.62 -0.50
N LEU A 177 -1.69 18.65 -1.40
CA LEU A 177 -2.07 18.87 -2.79
C LEU A 177 -3.59 19.00 -2.99
N LYS A 178 -4.39 18.89 -1.94
CA LYS A 178 -5.86 18.95 -1.95
C LYS A 178 -6.50 17.97 -2.95
N LYS A 179 -5.93 16.78 -3.08
CA LYS A 179 -6.43 15.74 -3.99
C LYS A 179 -7.71 15.11 -3.48
N GLY A 180 -8.61 14.75 -4.39
CA GLY A 180 -9.82 13.98 -4.09
C GLY A 180 -10.63 14.51 -2.91
N ILE A 181 -10.84 13.68 -1.88
CA ILE A 181 -11.57 14.02 -0.66
C ILE A 181 -11.00 15.26 0.05
N TRP A 182 -9.68 15.48 -0.08
CA TRP A 182 -8.95 16.59 0.55
C TRP A 182 -9.19 17.94 -0.12
N SER A 183 -9.89 17.98 -1.27
CA SER A 183 -10.37 19.22 -1.87
C SER A 183 -11.49 19.88 -1.04
N LYS A 184 -12.12 19.13 -0.15
CA LYS A 184 -13.12 19.64 0.80
C LYS A 184 -12.43 20.24 2.02
N ARG A 185 -13.00 21.32 2.56
CA ARG A 185 -12.45 22.01 3.73
C ARG A 185 -12.42 21.11 4.99
N TYR A 186 -13.46 20.29 5.18
CA TYR A 186 -13.64 19.40 6.32
C TYR A 186 -14.18 18.05 5.82
N PRO A 187 -13.35 17.18 5.24
CA PRO A 187 -13.81 15.88 4.82
C PRO A 187 -14.04 14.98 6.02
N ALA A 188 -15.23 14.40 6.14
CA ALA A 188 -15.52 13.44 7.18
C ALA A 188 -14.92 12.08 6.81
N PRO A 189 -14.23 11.37 7.72
CA PRO A 189 -13.76 10.02 7.46
C PRO A 189 -14.93 9.02 7.41
N PRO A 190 -14.81 7.90 6.67
CA PRO A 190 -15.92 6.97 6.47
C PRO A 190 -16.47 6.38 7.77
N TRP A 191 -15.61 6.08 8.74
CA TRP A 191 -16.06 5.54 10.04
C TRP A 191 -16.90 6.54 10.85
N GLU A 192 -16.60 7.85 10.78
CA GLU A 192 -17.45 8.88 11.41
C GLU A 192 -18.77 9.05 10.64
N TRP A 193 -18.73 8.96 9.32
CA TRP A 193 -19.93 8.98 8.49
C TRP A 193 -20.89 7.84 8.85
N ARG A 194 -20.37 6.60 8.98
CA ARG A 194 -21.14 5.43 9.43
C ARG A 194 -21.71 5.62 10.83
N LYS A 195 -20.92 6.18 11.76
CA LYS A 195 -21.32 6.42 13.15
C LYS A 195 -22.46 7.43 13.23
N ALA A 196 -22.40 8.51 12.46
CA ALA A 196 -23.45 9.55 12.44
C ALA A 196 -24.81 9.02 11.93
N ARG A 197 -24.80 7.99 11.07
CA ARG A 197 -26.04 7.42 10.46
C ARG A 197 -26.66 6.27 11.27
N ARG A 198 -25.97 5.77 12.27
CA ARG A 198 -26.51 4.74 13.18
C ARG A 198 -27.32 5.34 14.34
N ARG A 199 -27.34 6.68 14.44
CA ARG A 199 -28.16 7.43 15.42
C ARG A 199 -29.48 7.85 14.80
#